data_9767ced84ce03a01ed40d297e5edee9b
#
_entry.id   9767ced84ce03a01ed40d297e5edee9b
#
_cell.length_a   1.000
_cell.length_b   1.000
_cell.length_c   1.000
_cell.angle_alpha   90.00
_cell.angle_beta   90.00
_cell.angle_gamma   90.00
#
_symmetry.space_group_name_H-M   'P 1'
#
loop_
_entity.id
_entity.type
_entity.pdbx_description
1 polymer ?
#
loop_
_entity_poly.entity_id
_entity_poly.type
_entity_poly.pdbx_seq_one_letter_code
_entity_poly.pdbx_strand_id
1 'polypeptide(L)' 'MEVARFIFSRFGINTYVVYDPATLECAVIDPGMSSKREYDALDHFIGRKNLRV' A
#
# COMPACT_ATOMS: atom_id res chain seq x y z
N MET A 1 -0.60 -15.28 2.16
CA MET A 1 -0.07 -13.90 2.27
C MET A 1 0.09 -13.30 0.88
N GLU A 2 -0.45 -12.14 0.67
CA GLU A 2 -0.41 -11.46 -0.61
C GLU A 2 0.45 -10.21 -0.53
N VAL A 3 1.01 -9.79 -1.66
CA VAL A 3 1.85 -8.58 -1.73
C VAL A 3 1.35 -7.72 -2.91
N ALA A 4 1.04 -6.46 -2.62
CA ALA A 4 0.76 -5.46 -3.65
C ALA A 4 1.93 -4.49 -3.71
N ARG A 5 2.41 -4.20 -4.91
CA ARG A 5 3.53 -3.29 -5.11
C ARG A 5 3.07 -1.99 -5.74
N PHE A 6 3.54 -0.88 -5.19
CA PHE A 6 3.31 0.46 -5.73
C PHE A 6 4.66 1.10 -6.01
N ILE A 7 4.73 1.83 -7.12
CA ILE A 7 5.94 2.60 -7.44
C ILE A 7 5.58 4.07 -7.27
N PHE A 8 6.18 4.70 -6.26
CA PHE A 8 5.87 6.07 -5.90
C PHE A 8 7.06 7.00 -6.10
N SER A 9 6.73 8.28 -6.21
CA SER A 9 7.64 9.38 -6.40
C SER A 9 8.39 9.31 -7.73
N ARG A 10 9.03 10.42 -8.11
CA ARG A 10 9.82 10.48 -9.34
C ARG A 10 11.08 9.62 -9.27
N PHE A 11 11.44 9.16 -8.09
CA PHE A 11 12.63 8.34 -7.90
C PHE A 11 12.33 6.84 -8.01
N GLY A 12 11.08 6.47 -8.25
CA GLY A 12 10.72 5.07 -8.45
C GLY A 12 10.85 4.24 -7.20
N ILE A 13 10.42 4.76 -6.06
CA ILE A 13 10.49 4.02 -4.80
C ILE A 13 9.40 2.96 -4.77
N ASN A 14 9.80 1.71 -4.53
CA ASN A 14 8.85 0.61 -4.42
C ASN A 14 8.28 0.55 -3.01
N THR A 15 6.96 0.66 -2.91
CA THR A 15 6.23 0.52 -1.65
C THR A 15 5.38 -0.73 -1.73
N TYR A 16 5.44 -1.55 -0.70
CA TYR A 16 4.74 -2.82 -0.67
C TYR A 16 3.67 -2.83 0.40
N VAL A 17 2.51 -3.39 0.07
CA VAL A 17 1.48 -3.72 1.06
C VAL A 17 1.43 -5.23 1.13
N VAL A 18 1.84 -5.77 2.27
CA VAL A 18 1.79 -7.21 2.54
C VAL A 18 0.54 -7.46 3.36
N TYR A 19 -0.33 -8.34 2.92
CA TYR A 19 -1.59 -8.54 3.62
C TYR A 19 -2.01 -10.00 3.61
N ASP A 20 -2.81 -10.36 4.63
CA ASP A 20 -3.40 -11.68 4.76
C ASP A 20 -4.85 -11.57 4.31
N PRO A 21 -5.26 -12.22 3.21
CA PRO A 21 -6.63 -12.12 2.71
C PRO A 21 -7.67 -12.74 3.64
N ALA A 22 -7.24 -13.60 4.57
CA ALA A 22 -8.17 -14.22 5.52
C ALA A 22 -8.46 -13.33 6.71
N THR A 23 -7.43 -12.69 7.29
CA THR A 23 -7.59 -11.83 8.46
C THR A 23 -7.75 -10.36 8.10
N LEU A 24 -7.37 -9.95 6.89
CA LEU A 24 -7.37 -8.58 6.39
C LEU A 24 -6.40 -7.66 7.11
N GLU A 25 -5.41 -8.24 7.79
CA GLU A 25 -4.34 -7.46 8.40
C GLU A 25 -3.26 -7.19 7.37
N CYS A 26 -2.68 -5.99 7.42
CA CYS A 26 -1.65 -5.62 6.47
C CYS A 26 -0.56 -4.77 7.11
N ALA A 27 0.58 -4.72 6.43
CA ALA A 27 1.69 -3.85 6.78
C ALA A 27 2.16 -3.13 5.52
N VAL A 28 2.56 -1.87 5.66
CA VAL A 28 3.13 -1.10 4.56
C VAL A 28 4.64 -1.09 4.74
N ILE A 29 5.37 -1.52 3.71
CA ILE A 29 6.82 -1.64 3.76
C ILE A 29 7.44 -0.61 2.82
N ASP A 30 8.42 0.12 3.33
CA ASP A 30 9.14 1.17 2.60
C ASP A 30 8.19 2.21 2.01
N PRO A 31 7.41 2.90 2.86
CA PRO A 31 6.45 3.88 2.35
C PRO A 31 7.16 5.04 1.68
N GLY A 32 7.02 5.15 0.35
CA GLY A 32 7.68 6.17 -0.44
C GLY A 32 6.74 7.24 -0.98
N MET A 33 5.55 7.36 -0.40
CA MET A 33 4.57 8.35 -0.85
C MET A 33 5.06 9.75 -0.55
N SER A 34 5.06 10.60 -1.57
CA SER A 34 5.53 11.98 -1.43
C SER A 34 4.48 13.01 -1.81
N SER A 35 3.31 12.58 -2.27
CA SER A 35 2.24 13.49 -2.68
C SER A 35 0.90 12.96 -2.21
N LYS A 36 -0.09 13.87 -2.14
CA LYS A 36 -1.44 13.48 -1.75
C LYS A 36 -2.01 12.41 -2.68
N ARG A 37 -1.70 12.51 -3.98
CA ARG A 37 -2.21 11.54 -4.96
C ARG A 37 -1.70 10.13 -4.66
N GLU A 38 -0.44 10.02 -4.23
CA GLU A 38 0.14 8.72 -3.90
C GLU A 38 -0.43 8.17 -2.61
N TYR A 39 -0.62 9.01 -1.60
CA TYR A 39 -1.30 8.60 -0.37
C TYR A 39 -2.73 8.15 -0.67
N ASP A 40 -3.45 8.89 -1.52
CA ASP A 40 -4.81 8.55 -1.87
C ASP A 40 -4.88 7.20 -2.61
N ALA A 41 -3.92 6.92 -3.47
CA ALA A 41 -3.87 5.64 -4.18
C ALA A 41 -3.71 4.48 -3.21
N LEU A 42 -2.82 4.63 -2.22
CA LEU A 42 -2.61 3.61 -1.21
C LEU A 42 -3.85 3.43 -0.34
N ASP A 43 -4.44 4.54 0.11
CA ASP A 43 -5.65 4.51 0.93
C ASP A 43 -6.81 3.87 0.18
N HIS A 44 -6.94 4.15 -1.12
CA HIS A 44 -7.99 3.56 -1.94
C HIS A 44 -7.84 2.03 -2.01
N PHE A 45 -6.62 1.56 -2.20
CA PHE A 45 -6.35 0.12 -2.25
C PHE A 45 -6.71 -0.54 -0.91
N ILE A 46 -6.24 0.05 0.18
CA ILE A 46 -6.50 -0.48 1.52
C ILE A 46 -8.00 -0.48 1.82
N GLY A 47 -8.69 0.60 1.50
CA GLY A 47 -10.12 0.71 1.75
C GLY A 47 -10.94 -0.23 0.90
N ARG A 48 -10.60 -0.38 -0.38
CA ARG A 48 -11.34 -1.25 -1.29
C ARG A 48 -11.26 -2.72 -0.86
N LYS A 49 -10.13 -3.12 -0.29
CA LYS A 49 -9.94 -4.49 0.19
C LYS A 49 -10.27 -4.67 1.66
N ASN A 50 -10.69 -3.58 2.33
CA ASN A 50 -11.04 -3.59 3.75
C ASN A 50 -9.89 -4.05 4.64
N LEU A 51 -8.65 -3.68 4.28
CA LEU A 51 -7.48 -4.08 5.04
C LEU A 51 -7.30 -3.22 6.28
N ARG A 52 -6.64 -3.79 7.29
CA ARG A 52 -6.30 -3.08 8.54
C ARG A 52 -4.78 -3.04 8.69
N VAL A 53 -4.29 -1.84 8.78
CA VAL A 53 -2.86 -1.61 8.96
C VAL A 53 -2.45 -1.91 10.42
#